data_8774f6a5a9801c33c17781677653b133
#
_entry.id   8774f6a5a9801c33c17781677653b133
#
_cell.length_a   1.000
_cell.length_b   1.000
_cell.length_c   1.000
_cell.angle_alpha   90.00
_cell.angle_beta   90.00
_cell.angle_gamma   90.00
#
_symmetry.space_group_name_H-M   'P 1'
#
loop_
_entity.id
_entity.type
_entity.pdbx_description
1 polymer ?
#
loop_
_entity_poly.entity_id
_entity_poly.type
_entity_poly.pdbx_seq_one_letter_code
_entity_poly.pdbx_strand_id
1 'polypeptide(L)'
;MDEWKDKVILKEGESLKHDRSFCQGFMQEEDVELYSIVRSDGSVSGAVKVTDHTAVNGFRRTLHVVQTDNEGATVVDKSWRA
;
A
#
# COMPACT_ATOMS: atom_id res chain seq x y z
N MET A 1 12.81 5.41 1.68
CA MET A 1 12.28 5.97 0.43
C MET A 1 11.05 5.18 0.01
N ASP A 2 10.00 5.88 -0.35
CA ASP A 2 8.71 5.22 -0.58
C ASP A 2 8.56 4.83 -2.06
N GLU A 3 9.28 3.79 -2.45
CA GLU A 3 9.33 3.34 -3.85
C GLU A 3 7.94 3.00 -4.40
N TRP A 4 7.02 2.59 -3.53
CA TRP A 4 5.68 2.20 -3.94
C TRP A 4 4.80 3.39 -4.34
N LYS A 5 5.14 4.59 -3.91
CA LYS A 5 4.31 5.77 -4.22
C LYS A 5 4.25 6.06 -5.71
N ASP A 6 5.30 5.72 -6.43
CA ASP A 6 5.32 5.89 -7.90
C ASP A 6 4.35 4.94 -8.60
N LYS A 7 3.92 3.88 -7.93
CA LYS A 7 3.00 2.89 -8.48
C LYS A 7 1.54 3.26 -8.27
N VAL A 8 1.28 4.18 -7.35
CA VAL A 8 -0.08 4.59 -7.00
C VAL A 8 -0.57 5.64 -7.99
N ILE A 9 -1.83 5.52 -8.40
CA ILE A 9 -2.46 6.48 -9.32
C ILE A 9 -3.33 7.42 -8.51
N LEU A 10 -2.93 8.69 -8.46
CA LEU A 10 -3.70 9.74 -7.79
C LEU A 10 -4.21 10.72 -8.82
N LYS A 11 -5.49 11.05 -8.74
CA LYS A 11 -6.11 12.07 -9.58
C LYS A 11 -5.86 13.44 -8.96
N GLU A 12 -6.12 14.49 -9.75
CA GLU A 12 -5.98 15.85 -9.26
C GLU A 12 -6.83 16.05 -7.99
N GLY A 13 -6.22 16.64 -6.97
CA GLY A 13 -6.87 16.88 -5.69
C GLY A 13 -6.87 15.71 -4.74
N GLU A 14 -6.38 14.55 -5.16
CA GLU A 14 -6.29 13.38 -4.29
C GLU A 14 -4.94 13.31 -3.59
N SER A 15 -4.96 12.82 -2.36
CA SER A 15 -3.75 12.60 -1.58
C SER A 15 -3.87 11.34 -0.73
N LEU A 16 -2.74 10.86 -0.22
CA LEU A 16 -2.71 9.68 0.63
C LEU A 16 -2.76 10.09 2.10
N LYS A 17 -3.59 9.38 2.85
CA LYS A 17 -3.66 9.52 4.30
C LYS A 17 -3.30 8.19 4.93
N HIS A 18 -2.27 8.17 5.77
CA HIS A 18 -1.86 6.95 6.47
C HIS A 18 -2.90 6.64 7.56
N ASP A 19 -3.48 5.44 7.52
CA ASP A 19 -4.50 5.03 8.47
C ASP A 19 -3.93 4.19 9.59
N ARG A 20 -3.17 3.15 9.27
CA ARG A 20 -2.60 2.27 10.28
C ARG A 20 -1.46 1.45 9.69
N SER A 21 -0.63 0.93 10.56
CA SER A 21 0.41 -0.04 10.20
C SER A 21 0.41 -1.17 11.22
N PHE A 22 0.77 -2.36 10.77
CA PHE A 22 0.86 -3.52 11.64
C PHE A 22 1.80 -4.55 11.03
N CYS A 23 2.30 -5.45 11.87
CA CYS A 23 3.09 -6.59 11.43
C CYS A 23 2.23 -7.84 11.47
N GLN A 24 2.46 -8.75 10.55
CA GLN A 24 1.76 -10.03 10.52
C GLN A 24 2.72 -11.13 10.07
N GLY A 25 2.25 -12.38 10.16
CA GLY A 25 3.07 -13.53 9.84
C GLY A 25 3.61 -14.19 11.11
N PHE A 26 4.02 -15.45 11.01
CA PHE A 26 4.46 -16.24 12.14
C PHE A 26 5.68 -15.61 12.84
N MET A 27 6.61 -15.05 12.06
CA MET A 27 7.82 -14.40 12.58
C MET A 27 7.73 -12.88 12.44
N GLN A 28 6.52 -12.35 12.20
CA GLN A 28 6.29 -10.92 11.94
C GLN A 28 7.15 -10.42 10.77
N GLU A 29 7.28 -11.26 9.75
CA GLU A 29 8.09 -10.96 8.57
C GLU A 29 7.40 -10.03 7.58
N GLU A 30 6.13 -9.70 7.81
CA GLU A 30 5.40 -8.77 6.94
C GLU A 30 5.00 -7.52 7.69
N ASP A 31 5.39 -6.38 7.13
CA ASP A 31 4.91 -5.08 7.57
C ASP A 31 3.83 -4.63 6.62
N VAL A 32 2.65 -4.32 7.14
CA VAL A 32 1.52 -3.88 6.33
C VAL A 32 1.18 -2.46 6.69
N GLU A 33 1.03 -1.62 5.67
CA GLU A 33 0.62 -0.23 5.85
C GLU A 33 -0.65 0.03 5.05
N LEU A 34 -1.63 0.65 5.69
CA LEU A 34 -2.92 0.94 5.08
C LEU A 34 -3.08 2.45 4.95
N TYR A 35 -3.49 2.86 3.76
CA TYR A 35 -3.71 4.26 3.43
C TYR A 35 -5.10 4.44 2.83
N SER A 36 -5.68 5.62 3.06
CA SER A 36 -6.87 6.06 2.33
C SER A 36 -6.46 7.08 1.29
N ILE A 37 -7.13 7.04 0.14
CA ILE A 37 -7.01 8.11 -0.85
C ILE A 37 -8.13 9.10 -0.56
N VAL A 38 -7.76 10.34 -0.27
CA VAL A 38 -8.73 11.37 0.10
C VAL A 38 -8.73 12.48 -0.95
N ARG A 39 -9.93 12.97 -1.24
CA ARG A 39 -10.12 14.10 -2.14
C ARG A 39 -9.90 15.41 -1.40
N SER A 40 -9.82 16.51 -2.14
CA SER A 40 -9.62 17.83 -1.55
C SER A 40 -10.74 18.23 -0.60
N ASP A 41 -11.94 17.67 -0.75
CA ASP A 41 -13.06 17.93 0.16
C ASP A 41 -13.04 17.02 1.40
N GLY A 42 -12.05 16.14 1.52
CA GLY A 42 -11.90 15.23 2.64
C GLY A 42 -12.60 13.89 2.48
N SER A 43 -13.33 13.67 1.38
CA SER A 43 -14.01 12.39 1.15
C SER A 43 -13.00 11.34 0.69
N VAL A 44 -13.31 10.06 0.98
CA VAL A 44 -12.45 8.95 0.60
C VAL A 44 -12.84 8.47 -0.79
N SER A 45 -11.85 8.34 -1.67
CA SER A 45 -12.05 7.86 -3.03
C SER A 45 -11.43 6.50 -3.30
N GLY A 46 -10.68 5.97 -2.34
CA GLY A 46 -10.05 4.66 -2.52
C GLY A 46 -9.14 4.33 -1.36
N ALA A 47 -8.39 3.25 -1.52
CA ALA A 47 -7.47 2.77 -0.49
C ALA A 47 -6.21 2.19 -1.12
N VAL A 48 -5.12 2.20 -0.36
CA VAL A 48 -3.86 1.58 -0.77
C VAL A 48 -3.38 0.70 0.37
N LYS A 49 -3.00 -0.53 0.03
CA LYS A 49 -2.37 -1.45 0.97
C LYS A 49 -0.96 -1.73 0.48
N VAL A 50 0.02 -1.46 1.34
CA VAL A 50 1.43 -1.73 1.04
C VAL A 50 1.89 -2.83 1.98
N THR A 51 2.44 -3.90 1.41
CA THR A 51 2.99 -5.01 2.18
C THR A 51 4.48 -5.09 1.89
N ASP A 52 5.27 -5.08 2.96
CA ASP A 52 6.72 -5.24 2.90
C ASP A 52 7.04 -6.57 3.55
N HIS A 53 7.34 -7.57 2.73
CA HIS A 53 7.61 -8.92 3.19
C HIS A 53 9.11 -9.20 3.12
N THR A 54 9.70 -9.62 4.26
CA THR A 54 11.09 -10.03 4.32
C THR A 54 11.12 -11.53 4.58
N ALA A 55 11.62 -12.30 3.63
CA ALA A 55 11.74 -13.75 3.80
C ALA A 55 12.71 -14.06 4.93
N VAL A 56 12.30 -14.99 5.81
CA VAL A 56 13.12 -15.40 6.95
C VAL A 56 14.41 -16.03 6.47
N ASN A 57 14.33 -16.83 5.42
CA ASN A 57 15.51 -17.48 4.81
C ASN A 57 16.03 -16.61 3.66
N GLY A 58 17.25 -16.10 3.81
CA GLY A 58 17.91 -15.34 2.76
C GLY A 58 17.62 -13.85 2.75
N PHE A 59 16.76 -13.39 3.66
CA PHE A 59 16.47 -11.96 3.86
C PHE A 59 16.02 -11.23 2.60
N ARG A 60 15.32 -11.93 1.71
CA ARG A 60 14.78 -11.32 0.50
C ARG A 60 13.59 -10.45 0.84
N ARG A 61 13.58 -9.26 0.31
CA ARG A 61 12.51 -8.30 0.57
C ARG A 61 11.64 -8.13 -0.67
N THR A 62 10.34 -8.27 -0.50
CA THR A 62 9.36 -8.08 -1.56
C THR A 62 8.37 -7.02 -1.14
N LEU A 63 8.13 -6.06 -2.02
CA LEU A 63 7.11 -5.04 -1.82
C LEU A 63 5.92 -5.36 -2.69
N HIS A 64 4.72 -5.17 -2.12
CA HIS A 64 3.47 -5.39 -2.84
C HIS A 64 2.56 -4.20 -2.55
N VAL A 65 2.08 -3.55 -3.60
CA VAL A 65 1.15 -2.43 -3.47
C VAL A 65 -0.15 -2.78 -4.19
N VAL A 66 -1.27 -2.60 -3.50
CA VAL A 66 -2.61 -2.79 -4.04
C VAL A 66 -3.40 -1.52 -3.82
N GLN A 67 -3.92 -0.96 -4.89
CA GLN A 67 -4.80 0.20 -4.83
C GLN A 67 -6.19 -0.21 -5.29
N THR A 68 -7.20 0.16 -4.50
CA THR A 68 -8.60 -0.09 -4.84
C THR A 68 -9.34 1.24 -4.90
N ASP A 69 -10.40 1.28 -5.70
CA ASP A 69 -11.28 2.44 -5.73
C ASP A 69 -12.34 2.32 -4.62
N ASN A 70 -13.23 3.31 -4.53
CA ASN A 70 -14.26 3.31 -3.48
C ASN A 70 -15.37 2.28 -3.70
N GLU A 71 -15.35 1.59 -4.82
CA GLU A 71 -16.26 0.47 -5.09
C GLU A 71 -15.60 -0.88 -4.83
N GLY A 72 -14.33 -0.87 -4.43
CA GLY A 72 -13.57 -2.08 -4.15
C GLY A 72 -12.90 -2.70 -5.35
N ALA A 73 -12.96 -2.07 -6.51
CA ALA A 73 -12.28 -2.58 -7.70
C ALA A 73 -10.78 -2.30 -7.63
N THR A 74 -9.98 -3.28 -8.02
CA THR A 74 -8.53 -3.13 -8.02
C THR A 74 -8.07 -2.23 -9.16
N VAL A 75 -7.38 -1.16 -8.81
CA VAL A 75 -6.83 -0.19 -9.78
C VAL A 75 -5.37 -0.51 -10.05
N VAL A 76 -4.61 -0.86 -9.02
CA VAL A 76 -3.20 -1.21 -9.12
C VAL A 76 -2.94 -2.44 -8.27
N ASP A 77 -2.18 -3.37 -8.82
CA ASP A 77 -1.72 -4.56 -8.08
C ASP A 77 -0.34 -4.90 -8.63
N LYS A 78 0.70 -4.49 -7.92
CA LYS A 78 2.08 -4.68 -8.36
C LYS A 78 2.95 -5.15 -7.21
N SER A 79 3.87 -6.05 -7.52
CA SER A 79 4.85 -6.51 -6.55
C SER A 79 6.22 -6.57 -7.22
N TRP A 80 7.26 -6.35 -6.42
CA TRP A 80 8.64 -6.38 -6.91
C TRP A 80 9.59 -6.63 -5.74
N ARG A 81 10.80 -7.02 -6.09
CA ARG A 81 11.87 -7.17 -5.10
C ARG A 81 12.51 -5.82 -4.83
N ALA A 82 12.67 -5.53 -3.59
CA ALA A 82 13.38 -4.33 -3.17
C ALA A 82 14.87 -4.60 -2.96
#